data_bfda6c9d0f095bcbfd9775f2fdb9b64c
#
_entry.id   bfda6c9d0f095bcbfd9775f2fdb9b64c
#
_cell.length_a   1.000
_cell.length_b   1.000
_cell.length_c   1.000
_cell.angle_alpha   90.00
_cell.angle_beta   90.00
_cell.angle_gamma   90.00
#
_symmetry.space_group_name_H-M   'P 1'
#
loop_
_entity.id
_entity.type
_entity.pdbx_description
1 polymer ?
#
loop_
_entity_poly.entity_id
_entity_poly.type
_entity_poly.pdbx_seq_one_letter_code
_entity_poly.pdbx_strand_id
1 'polypeptide(L)'
;MNGIAQKSAVETTSGKTPSLETEGQPSTENKPGDSYVQSFARGLEVIRSFSADAPSQTLSEVASRTGLTRAGARRILLTLQTLGYVEGDGKYFALTPRILDLGFAYLSSQPLWNLATPLMETLAESVQESCSAGVLDGLDIVYVARVHTHKIMSTNLGVGSRLPAFWTSMGRVLLAGLSDDRLQALMATRPREAFTRYTLMEDGALLQAIAQVRSQGWALINQELEEGLISVAAPLFNAQGQVVAAINVSGQANRTNAEEMQARIVPPLLRTAQGVSQLLRTARR
;
A
#
# COMPACT_ATOMS: atom_id res chain seq x y z
N MET A 1 -22.42 19.39 -86.57
CA MET A 1 -21.16 19.78 -87.27
C MET A 1 -20.04 19.49 -86.24
N ASN A 2 -19.38 18.38 -86.47
CA ASN A 2 -17.96 18.24 -86.73
C ASN A 2 -17.07 18.90 -85.65
N GLY A 3 -16.20 18.30 -85.01
CA GLY A 3 -15.48 17.09 -85.30
C GLY A 3 -14.32 16.88 -84.26
N ILE A 4 -13.95 15.67 -84.26
CA ILE A 4 -12.60 15.14 -84.29
C ILE A 4 -11.76 15.18 -82.97
N ALA A 5 -11.50 13.96 -82.59
CA ALA A 5 -10.58 13.40 -81.66
C ALA A 5 -9.12 13.90 -81.69
N GLN A 6 -8.47 13.83 -80.60
CA GLN A 6 -7.10 13.25 -80.58
C GLN A 6 -6.79 12.60 -79.21
N LYS A 7 -6.31 11.35 -79.28
CA LYS A 7 -5.73 10.54 -78.20
C LYS A 7 -4.36 11.05 -77.87
N SER A 8 -4.02 11.11 -76.61
CA SER A 8 -2.63 10.83 -76.22
C SER A 8 -2.63 10.12 -74.81
N ALA A 9 -2.06 8.96 -74.84
CA ALA A 9 -1.80 8.11 -73.65
C ALA A 9 -0.72 8.75 -72.81
N VAL A 10 -0.96 8.79 -71.50
CA VAL A 10 0.12 8.95 -70.49
C VAL A 10 -0.08 7.93 -69.40
N GLU A 11 0.99 7.26 -69.10
CA GLU A 11 1.15 6.12 -68.21
C GLU A 11 0.64 6.34 -66.82
N THR A 12 -0.04 5.32 -66.29
CA THR A 12 -0.43 5.14 -64.90
C THR A 12 0.78 4.67 -64.10
N THR A 13 1.36 5.54 -63.30
CA THR A 13 2.21 5.14 -62.21
C THR A 13 1.36 4.91 -60.96
N SER A 14 1.28 3.66 -60.55
CA SER A 14 0.66 3.16 -59.34
C SER A 14 1.39 3.68 -58.12
N GLY A 15 0.85 4.70 -57.46
CA GLY A 15 1.27 5.15 -56.15
C GLY A 15 0.60 4.30 -55.05
N LYS A 16 1.35 3.39 -54.46
CA LYS A 16 0.94 2.70 -53.21
C LYS A 16 0.85 3.71 -52.09
N THR A 17 -0.34 3.90 -51.57
CA THR A 17 -0.59 4.56 -50.29
C THR A 17 -0.11 3.64 -49.18
N PRO A 18 0.73 4.10 -48.22
CA PRO A 18 1.06 3.29 -47.05
C PRO A 18 -0.16 3.20 -46.14
N SER A 19 -0.60 1.99 -45.87
CA SER A 19 -1.54 1.66 -44.83
C SER A 19 -0.92 2.07 -43.46
N LEU A 20 -1.60 2.96 -42.76
CA LEU A 20 -1.34 3.20 -41.32
C LEU A 20 -1.66 1.92 -40.57
N GLU A 21 -0.62 1.17 -40.24
CA GLU A 21 -0.69 0.11 -39.24
C GLU A 21 -0.96 0.79 -37.90
N THR A 22 -2.14 0.53 -37.37
CA THR A 22 -2.50 0.83 -35.98
C THR A 22 -1.62 -0.02 -35.09
N GLU A 23 -0.53 0.54 -34.60
CA GLU A 23 0.24 -0.09 -33.54
C GLU A 23 -0.66 -0.27 -32.32
N GLY A 24 -1.03 -1.52 -32.07
CA GLY A 24 -1.68 -1.95 -30.85
C GLY A 24 -0.79 -1.63 -29.66
N GLN A 25 -1.34 -0.88 -28.73
CA GLN A 25 -0.72 -0.65 -27.43
C GLN A 25 -0.34 -2.00 -26.79
N PRO A 26 0.90 -2.16 -26.31
CA PRO A 26 1.24 -3.34 -25.54
C PRO A 26 0.56 -3.24 -24.18
N SER A 27 -0.41 -4.12 -23.92
CA SER A 27 -0.79 -4.49 -22.57
C SER A 27 0.44 -5.09 -21.88
N THR A 28 1.12 -4.32 -21.06
CA THR A 28 2.20 -4.81 -20.22
C THR A 28 1.63 -5.64 -19.06
N GLU A 29 1.09 -6.81 -19.36
CA GLU A 29 1.15 -7.92 -18.42
C GLU A 29 2.61 -8.28 -18.32
N ASN A 30 3.23 -7.97 -17.18
CA ASN A 30 4.59 -8.34 -16.85
C ASN A 30 4.64 -9.87 -16.71
N LYS A 31 4.74 -10.59 -17.84
CA LYS A 31 4.95 -12.04 -17.80
C LYS A 31 6.27 -12.29 -17.09
N PRO A 32 6.28 -13.16 -16.05
CA PRO A 32 7.51 -13.50 -15.37
C PRO A 32 8.55 -13.99 -16.39
N GLY A 33 9.74 -13.37 -16.40
CA GLY A 33 10.85 -13.80 -17.24
C GLY A 33 11.44 -15.15 -16.80
N ASP A 34 12.40 -15.69 -17.53
CA ASP A 34 13.05 -16.99 -17.27
C ASP A 34 13.68 -17.10 -15.86
N SER A 35 13.94 -15.99 -15.19
CA SER A 35 14.46 -15.92 -13.81
C SER A 35 13.36 -16.03 -12.73
N TYR A 36 12.08 -16.09 -13.10
CA TYR A 36 10.97 -16.16 -12.14
C TYR A 36 10.75 -17.57 -11.61
N VAL A 37 10.97 -17.77 -10.31
CA VAL A 37 10.78 -19.07 -9.65
C VAL A 37 9.34 -19.22 -9.21
N GLN A 38 8.49 -19.77 -10.08
CA GLN A 38 7.05 -19.93 -9.84
C GLN A 38 6.74 -20.76 -8.58
N SER A 39 7.54 -21.78 -8.26
CA SER A 39 7.33 -22.60 -7.05
C SER A 39 7.55 -21.78 -5.77
N PHE A 40 8.49 -20.84 -5.78
CA PHE A 40 8.72 -19.94 -4.65
C PHE A 40 7.55 -18.95 -4.47
N ALA A 41 7.08 -18.34 -5.57
CA ALA A 41 5.92 -17.46 -5.54
C ALA A 41 4.68 -18.16 -4.96
N ARG A 42 4.40 -19.39 -5.43
CA ARG A 42 3.31 -20.22 -4.89
C ARG A 42 3.49 -20.57 -3.41
N GLY A 43 4.73 -20.74 -2.95
CA GLY A 43 5.03 -20.92 -1.53
C GLY A 43 4.60 -19.72 -0.69
N LEU A 44 4.91 -18.52 -1.14
CA LEU A 44 4.46 -17.28 -0.49
C LEU A 44 2.92 -17.13 -0.52
N GLU A 45 2.26 -17.49 -1.62
CA GLU A 45 0.80 -17.50 -1.72
C GLU A 45 0.16 -18.44 -0.68
N VAL A 46 0.72 -19.64 -0.50
CA VAL A 46 0.25 -20.58 0.53
C VAL A 46 0.40 -19.99 1.94
N ILE A 47 1.53 -19.37 2.26
CA ILE A 47 1.71 -18.68 3.55
C ILE A 47 0.66 -17.58 3.73
N ARG A 48 0.42 -16.77 2.71
CA ARG A 48 -0.53 -15.64 2.73
C ARG A 48 -1.99 -16.08 2.74
N SER A 49 -2.31 -17.34 2.43
CA SER A 49 -3.66 -17.88 2.50
C SER A 49 -4.19 -18.03 3.93
N PHE A 50 -3.29 -18.11 4.92
CA PHE A 50 -3.65 -18.14 6.33
C PHE A 50 -3.96 -16.73 6.83
N SER A 51 -5.04 -16.58 7.60
CA SER A 51 -5.51 -15.31 8.13
C SER A 51 -6.26 -15.52 9.45
N ALA A 52 -6.72 -14.41 10.07
CA ALA A 52 -7.57 -14.48 11.25
C ALA A 52 -8.85 -15.29 11.02
N ASP A 53 -9.43 -15.21 9.79
CA ASP A 53 -10.64 -15.96 9.42
C ASP A 53 -10.33 -17.41 9.03
N ALA A 54 -9.07 -17.75 8.83
CA ALA A 54 -8.59 -19.08 8.45
C ALA A 54 -7.24 -19.41 9.09
N PRO A 55 -7.18 -19.45 10.44
CA PRO A 55 -5.93 -19.70 11.16
C PRO A 55 -5.44 -21.13 11.01
N SER A 56 -6.36 -22.07 10.74
CA SER A 56 -6.09 -23.47 10.48
C SER A 56 -6.90 -23.92 9.28
N GLN A 57 -6.28 -24.61 8.33
CA GLN A 57 -6.89 -24.97 7.04
C GLN A 57 -6.60 -26.42 6.66
N THR A 58 -7.54 -27.06 5.99
CA THR A 58 -7.32 -28.34 5.32
C THR A 58 -6.56 -28.13 4.01
N LEU A 59 -5.96 -29.18 3.48
CA LEU A 59 -5.32 -29.18 2.16
C LEU A 59 -6.24 -28.65 1.05
N SER A 60 -7.54 -28.96 1.12
CA SER A 60 -8.51 -28.54 0.09
C SER A 60 -8.82 -27.06 0.16
N GLU A 61 -8.89 -26.49 1.37
CA GLU A 61 -9.11 -25.06 1.59
C GLU A 61 -7.90 -24.25 1.11
N VAL A 62 -6.68 -24.67 1.45
CA VAL A 62 -5.46 -24.03 0.95
C VAL A 62 -5.41 -24.08 -0.58
N ALA A 63 -5.69 -25.23 -1.20
CA ALA A 63 -5.72 -25.38 -2.65
C ALA A 63 -6.75 -24.44 -3.30
N SER A 64 -7.94 -24.34 -2.73
CA SER A 64 -9.02 -23.46 -3.22
C SER A 64 -8.66 -21.99 -3.12
N ARG A 65 -8.11 -21.55 -1.96
CA ARG A 65 -7.74 -20.14 -1.71
C ARG A 65 -6.59 -19.66 -2.58
N THR A 66 -5.66 -20.58 -2.92
CA THR A 66 -4.47 -20.24 -3.72
C THR A 66 -4.62 -20.54 -5.21
N GLY A 67 -5.75 -21.14 -5.65
CA GLY A 67 -5.92 -21.57 -7.03
C GLY A 67 -4.98 -22.72 -7.44
N LEU A 68 -4.34 -23.39 -6.47
CA LEU A 68 -3.43 -24.50 -6.73
C LEU A 68 -4.15 -25.84 -6.84
N THR A 69 -3.53 -26.78 -7.56
CA THR A 69 -3.96 -28.18 -7.46
C THR A 69 -3.71 -28.73 -6.06
N ARG A 70 -4.52 -29.67 -5.57
CA ARG A 70 -4.29 -30.33 -4.27
C ARG A 70 -2.88 -30.91 -4.15
N ALA A 71 -2.35 -31.49 -5.24
CA ALA A 71 -0.99 -32.05 -5.25
C ALA A 71 0.07 -30.93 -5.11
N GLY A 72 -0.13 -29.79 -5.77
CA GLY A 72 0.73 -28.61 -5.65
C GLY A 72 0.72 -28.03 -4.24
N ALA A 73 -0.46 -27.76 -3.70
CA ALA A 73 -0.62 -27.25 -2.34
C ALA A 73 -0.01 -28.22 -1.30
N ARG A 74 -0.22 -29.54 -1.45
CA ARG A 74 0.36 -30.54 -0.56
C ARG A 74 1.89 -30.49 -0.54
N ARG A 75 2.53 -30.42 -1.72
CA ARG A 75 4.01 -30.35 -1.80
C ARG A 75 4.55 -29.12 -1.09
N ILE A 76 3.90 -27.97 -1.26
CA ILE A 76 4.30 -26.71 -0.60
C ILE A 76 4.09 -26.81 0.92
N LEU A 77 2.92 -27.27 1.38
CA LEU A 77 2.64 -27.43 2.81
C LEU A 77 3.64 -28.37 3.49
N LEU A 78 3.97 -29.51 2.88
CA LEU A 78 4.97 -30.43 3.42
C LEU A 78 6.38 -29.81 3.44
N THR A 79 6.74 -29.01 2.43
CA THR A 79 8.00 -28.27 2.43
C THR A 79 8.02 -27.26 3.58
N LEU A 80 6.95 -26.46 3.76
CA LEU A 80 6.83 -25.50 4.85
C LEU A 80 6.84 -26.18 6.23
N GLN A 81 6.24 -27.39 6.35
CA GLN A 81 6.25 -28.19 7.54
C GLN A 81 7.67 -28.69 7.85
N THR A 82 8.40 -29.19 6.85
CA THR A 82 9.79 -29.61 7.00
C THR A 82 10.70 -28.43 7.43
N LEU A 83 10.42 -27.23 6.92
CA LEU A 83 11.14 -26.00 7.30
C LEU A 83 10.68 -25.43 8.65
N GLY A 84 9.60 -25.94 9.23
CA GLY A 84 9.05 -25.52 10.52
C GLY A 84 8.19 -24.25 10.47
N TYR A 85 7.80 -23.75 9.28
CA TYR A 85 6.90 -22.61 9.13
C TYR A 85 5.42 -22.98 9.23
N VAL A 86 5.10 -24.25 9.02
CA VAL A 86 3.76 -24.82 9.13
C VAL A 86 3.82 -26.02 10.04
N GLU A 87 2.82 -26.21 10.88
CA GLU A 87 2.54 -27.43 11.60
C GLU A 87 1.23 -28.05 11.12
N GLY A 88 1.01 -29.36 11.36
CA GLY A 88 -0.23 -30.02 10.98
C GLY A 88 -0.29 -31.47 11.47
N ASP A 89 -1.52 -31.94 11.69
CA ASP A 89 -1.86 -33.27 12.15
C ASP A 89 -2.17 -34.29 11.00
N GLY A 90 -1.91 -33.85 9.77
CA GLY A 90 -2.24 -34.61 8.54
C GLY A 90 -3.59 -34.23 7.93
N LYS A 91 -4.48 -33.60 8.66
CA LYS A 91 -5.77 -33.09 8.20
C LYS A 91 -5.80 -31.57 8.14
N TYR A 92 -5.36 -30.91 9.18
CA TYR A 92 -5.30 -29.47 9.33
C TYR A 92 -3.86 -28.97 9.37
N PHE A 93 -3.64 -27.78 8.81
CA PHE A 93 -2.36 -27.09 8.77
C PHE A 93 -2.53 -25.70 9.37
N ALA A 94 -1.54 -25.23 10.12
CA ALA A 94 -1.48 -23.88 10.70
C ALA A 94 -0.07 -23.31 10.58
N LEU A 95 0.05 -21.97 10.56
CA LEU A 95 1.36 -21.31 10.62
C LEU A 95 1.95 -21.47 12.02
N THR A 96 3.26 -21.65 12.10
CA THR A 96 4.01 -21.61 13.35
C THR A 96 4.52 -20.21 13.66
N PRO A 97 4.92 -19.91 14.91
CA PRO A 97 5.56 -18.62 15.24
C PRO A 97 6.82 -18.31 14.43
N ARG A 98 7.45 -19.32 13.81
CA ARG A 98 8.64 -19.14 12.96
C ARG A 98 8.40 -18.24 11.76
N ILE A 99 7.14 -18.09 11.32
CA ILE A 99 6.80 -17.16 10.23
C ILE A 99 7.18 -15.70 10.56
N LEU A 100 7.24 -15.35 11.83
CA LEU A 100 7.62 -14.01 12.29
C LEU A 100 9.08 -13.67 11.95
N ASP A 101 9.96 -14.67 11.75
CA ASP A 101 11.35 -14.47 11.35
C ASP A 101 11.45 -13.69 10.04
N LEU A 102 10.51 -13.92 9.10
CA LEU A 102 10.46 -13.23 7.81
C LEU A 102 10.12 -11.73 8.00
N GLY A 103 9.17 -11.42 8.87
CA GLY A 103 8.82 -10.05 9.21
C GLY A 103 9.92 -9.36 10.03
N PHE A 104 10.51 -10.09 10.98
CA PHE A 104 11.61 -9.59 11.81
C PHE A 104 12.84 -9.24 10.98
N ALA A 105 13.17 -10.01 9.94
CA ALA A 105 14.25 -9.70 9.01
C ALA A 105 14.08 -8.30 8.37
N TYR A 106 12.86 -7.93 7.99
CA TYR A 106 12.56 -6.58 7.49
C TYR A 106 12.70 -5.53 8.59
N LEU A 107 12.03 -5.72 9.73
CA LEU A 107 11.99 -4.73 10.81
C LEU A 107 13.38 -4.48 11.41
N SER A 108 14.18 -5.53 11.60
CA SER A 108 15.55 -5.41 12.15
C SER A 108 16.54 -4.76 11.16
N SER A 109 16.30 -4.89 9.87
CA SER A 109 17.09 -4.20 8.83
C SER A 109 16.84 -2.69 8.76
N GLN A 110 15.80 -2.20 9.43
CA GLN A 110 15.37 -0.80 9.42
C GLN A 110 15.48 -0.20 10.84
N PRO A 111 16.63 0.37 11.23
CA PRO A 111 16.82 0.94 12.57
C PRO A 111 15.86 2.10 12.90
N LEU A 112 15.19 2.65 11.89
CA LEU A 112 14.20 3.71 12.01
C LEU A 112 13.17 3.45 13.10
N TRP A 113 12.59 2.24 13.14
CA TRP A 113 11.46 1.95 14.02
C TRP A 113 11.86 1.92 15.49
N ASN A 114 13.07 1.42 15.78
CA ASN A 114 13.63 1.45 17.13
C ASN A 114 13.89 2.88 17.63
N LEU A 115 14.28 3.79 16.70
CA LEU A 115 14.50 5.20 17.02
C LEU A 115 13.19 5.99 17.13
N ALA A 116 12.20 5.65 16.34
CA ALA A 116 10.90 6.34 16.30
C ALA A 116 10.02 5.99 17.51
N THR A 117 10.04 4.75 17.98
CA THR A 117 9.14 4.24 19.03
C THR A 117 9.11 5.09 20.29
N PRO A 118 10.24 5.52 20.92
CA PRO A 118 10.19 6.33 22.13
C PRO A 118 9.53 7.70 21.92
N LEU A 119 9.73 8.31 20.74
CA LEU A 119 9.09 9.58 20.40
C LEU A 119 7.59 9.40 20.13
N MET A 120 7.21 8.27 19.54
CA MET A 120 5.80 7.91 19.32
C MET A 120 5.07 7.60 20.64
N GLU A 121 5.75 6.98 21.61
CA GLU A 121 5.22 6.74 22.95
C GLU A 121 4.94 8.06 23.66
N THR A 122 5.91 8.99 23.68
CA THR A 122 5.73 10.32 24.23
C THR A 122 4.56 11.07 23.57
N LEU A 123 4.42 10.98 22.24
CA LEU A 123 3.30 11.55 21.53
C LEU A 123 1.98 10.93 21.97
N ALA A 124 1.87 9.59 21.93
CA ALA A 124 0.65 8.88 22.29
C ALA A 124 0.19 9.19 23.72
N GLU A 125 1.13 9.26 24.67
CA GLU A 125 0.86 9.67 26.05
C GLU A 125 0.37 11.11 26.15
N SER A 126 0.99 12.04 25.42
CA SER A 126 0.63 13.47 25.49
C SER A 126 -0.75 13.76 24.91
N VAL A 127 -1.15 13.03 23.87
CA VAL A 127 -2.45 13.25 23.19
C VAL A 127 -3.53 12.26 23.62
N GLN A 128 -3.17 11.21 24.37
CA GLN A 128 -4.06 10.14 24.85
C GLN A 128 -4.79 9.41 23.72
N GLU A 129 -4.11 9.26 22.56
CA GLU A 129 -4.59 8.53 21.38
C GLU A 129 -3.49 7.63 20.82
N SER A 130 -3.88 6.56 20.11
CA SER A 130 -2.91 5.63 19.50
C SER A 130 -2.12 6.29 18.39
N CYS A 131 -0.80 6.02 18.37
CA CYS A 131 0.13 6.48 17.35
C CYS A 131 0.66 5.28 16.56
N SER A 132 0.77 5.42 15.24
CA SER A 132 1.31 4.36 14.39
C SER A 132 2.25 4.94 13.34
N ALA A 133 3.14 4.09 12.83
CA ALA A 133 3.97 4.42 11.67
C ALA A 133 3.71 3.42 10.54
N GLY A 134 3.78 3.92 9.31
CA GLY A 134 3.55 3.12 8.11
C GLY A 134 4.40 3.55 6.93
N VAL A 135 4.56 2.62 6.00
CA VAL A 135 5.25 2.79 4.72
C VAL A 135 4.30 2.49 3.57
N LEU A 136 4.60 3.02 2.38
CA LEU A 136 3.82 2.74 1.18
C LEU A 136 4.34 1.46 0.50
N ASP A 137 3.42 0.55 0.17
CA ASP A 137 3.69 -0.64 -0.62
C ASP A 137 2.59 -0.85 -1.66
N GLY A 138 2.87 -0.46 -2.90
CA GLY A 138 1.88 -0.43 -3.97
C GLY A 138 0.76 0.57 -3.68
N LEU A 139 -0.48 0.08 -3.63
CA LEU A 139 -1.68 0.86 -3.34
C LEU A 139 -2.03 0.92 -1.84
N ASP A 140 -1.26 0.25 -1.00
CA ASP A 140 -1.51 0.13 0.43
C ASP A 140 -0.44 0.84 1.27
N ILE A 141 -0.81 1.19 2.48
CA ILE A 141 0.12 1.40 3.58
C ILE A 141 0.31 0.09 4.34
N VAL A 142 1.53 -0.13 4.82
CA VAL A 142 1.85 -1.23 5.74
C VAL A 142 2.27 -0.64 7.08
N TYR A 143 1.61 -1.08 8.14
CA TYR A 143 1.95 -0.68 9.50
C TYR A 143 3.28 -1.34 9.92
N VAL A 144 4.23 -0.55 10.38
CA VAL A 144 5.58 -1.01 10.75
C VAL A 144 5.93 -0.73 12.21
N ALA A 145 5.20 0.19 12.85
CA ALA A 145 5.24 0.40 14.29
C ALA A 145 3.87 0.86 14.79
N ARG A 146 3.51 0.54 16.02
CA ARG A 146 2.29 0.97 16.66
C ARG A 146 2.46 1.09 18.17
N VAL A 147 2.04 2.21 18.70
CA VAL A 147 1.92 2.50 20.13
C VAL A 147 0.44 2.56 20.48
N HIS A 148 0.01 1.71 21.39
CA HIS A 148 -1.36 1.67 21.87
C HIS A 148 -1.53 2.58 23.08
N THR A 149 -2.69 3.25 23.18
CA THR A 149 -3.16 3.80 24.45
C THR A 149 -4.04 2.77 25.16
N HIS A 150 -4.34 3.00 26.43
CA HIS A 150 -5.25 2.16 27.22
C HIS A 150 -6.71 2.15 26.74
N LYS A 151 -7.03 2.88 25.68
CA LYS A 151 -8.37 2.90 25.11
C LYS A 151 -8.60 1.65 24.27
N ILE A 152 -9.69 0.95 24.54
CA ILE A 152 -10.13 -0.19 23.73
C ILE A 152 -10.60 0.35 22.37
N MET A 153 -9.82 0.14 21.33
CA MET A 153 -10.24 0.37 19.95
C MET A 153 -10.68 -0.94 19.33
N SER A 154 -11.78 -0.92 18.61
CA SER A 154 -12.37 -2.09 17.96
C SER A 154 -11.56 -2.62 16.77
N THR A 155 -10.62 -1.85 16.24
CA THR A 155 -9.80 -2.22 15.08
C THR A 155 -8.54 -2.97 15.53
N ASN A 156 -8.47 -4.24 15.14
CA ASN A 156 -7.36 -5.16 15.44
C ASN A 156 -6.16 -4.90 14.50
N LEU A 157 -5.72 -3.64 14.37
CA LEU A 157 -4.57 -3.27 13.56
C LEU A 157 -3.28 -3.50 14.34
N GLY A 158 -2.30 -4.12 13.69
CA GLY A 158 -0.96 -4.37 14.24
C GLY A 158 0.13 -4.15 13.18
N VAL A 159 1.38 -4.39 13.57
CA VAL A 159 2.50 -4.42 12.61
C VAL A 159 2.21 -5.47 11.53
N GLY A 160 2.40 -5.11 10.26
CA GLY A 160 2.06 -5.92 9.10
C GLY A 160 0.64 -5.71 8.56
N SER A 161 -0.26 -5.03 9.29
CA SER A 161 -1.59 -4.68 8.76
C SER A 161 -1.45 -3.78 7.54
N ARG A 162 -2.36 -3.99 6.57
CA ARG A 162 -2.41 -3.24 5.30
C ARG A 162 -3.74 -2.50 5.20
N LEU A 163 -3.69 -1.25 4.78
CA LEU A 163 -4.87 -0.43 4.50
C LEU A 163 -4.66 0.36 3.20
N PRO A 164 -5.73 0.66 2.45
CA PRO A 164 -5.64 1.39 1.19
C PRO A 164 -5.09 2.81 1.41
N ALA A 165 -4.05 3.17 0.63
CA ALA A 165 -3.31 4.42 0.84
C ALA A 165 -4.16 5.67 0.57
N PHE A 166 -5.05 5.65 -0.44
CA PHE A 166 -5.79 6.84 -0.85
C PHE A 166 -6.75 7.39 0.21
N TRP A 167 -7.23 6.56 1.12
CA TRP A 167 -8.27 6.90 2.12
C TRP A 167 -7.79 6.77 3.56
N THR A 168 -6.47 6.75 3.75
CA THR A 168 -5.83 6.81 5.08
C THR A 168 -4.96 8.06 5.19
N SER A 169 -4.83 8.62 6.38
CA SER A 169 -4.01 9.81 6.62
C SER A 169 -2.53 9.57 6.31
N MET A 170 -1.97 8.43 6.75
CA MET A 170 -0.59 8.05 6.41
C MET A 170 -0.42 7.86 4.90
N GLY A 171 -1.37 7.17 4.27
CA GLY A 171 -1.30 6.92 2.84
C GLY A 171 -1.34 8.21 2.03
N ARG A 172 -2.20 9.17 2.39
CA ARG A 172 -2.29 10.45 1.70
C ARG A 172 -1.00 11.28 1.84
N VAL A 173 -0.33 11.21 3.00
CA VAL A 173 1.00 11.80 3.21
C VAL A 173 2.06 11.12 2.32
N LEU A 174 2.06 9.79 2.27
CA LEU A 174 3.01 9.02 1.46
C LEU A 174 2.82 9.26 -0.04
N LEU A 175 1.57 9.29 -0.50
CA LEU A 175 1.21 9.63 -1.89
C LEU A 175 1.64 11.07 -2.25
N ALA A 176 1.50 12.01 -1.32
CA ALA A 176 1.96 13.39 -1.51
C ALA A 176 3.49 13.49 -1.67
N GLY A 177 4.26 12.54 -1.13
CA GLY A 177 5.72 12.45 -1.28
C GLY A 177 6.20 11.85 -2.60
N LEU A 178 5.31 11.33 -3.45
CA LEU A 178 5.66 10.72 -4.73
C LEU A 178 5.87 11.79 -5.82
N SER A 179 6.61 11.42 -6.88
CA SER A 179 6.59 12.17 -8.14
C SER A 179 5.21 12.10 -8.80
N ASP A 180 4.90 13.09 -9.63
CA ASP A 180 3.59 13.16 -10.30
C ASP A 180 3.35 11.95 -11.20
N ASP A 181 4.36 11.47 -11.95
CA ASP A 181 4.26 10.28 -12.80
C ASP A 181 3.89 9.04 -11.99
N ARG A 182 4.55 8.83 -10.84
CA ARG A 182 4.28 7.69 -9.98
C ARG A 182 2.91 7.78 -9.32
N LEU A 183 2.50 8.98 -8.91
CA LEU A 183 1.16 9.22 -8.38
C LEU A 183 0.10 8.91 -9.43
N GLN A 184 0.27 9.38 -10.67
CA GLN A 184 -0.66 9.11 -11.77
C GLN A 184 -0.77 7.62 -12.09
N ALA A 185 0.34 6.89 -12.10
CA ALA A 185 0.34 5.44 -12.30
C ALA A 185 -0.48 4.71 -11.21
N LEU A 186 -0.35 5.10 -9.94
CA LEU A 186 -1.15 4.54 -8.85
C LEU A 186 -2.62 4.95 -8.93
N MET A 187 -2.91 6.21 -9.32
CA MET A 187 -4.28 6.68 -9.55
C MET A 187 -5.01 5.86 -10.59
N ALA A 188 -4.33 5.47 -11.68
CA ALA A 188 -4.92 4.67 -12.76
C ALA A 188 -5.36 3.27 -12.32
N THR A 189 -4.68 2.69 -11.32
CA THR A 189 -4.91 1.32 -10.84
C THR A 189 -5.61 1.25 -9.48
N ARG A 190 -5.96 2.40 -8.89
CA ARG A 190 -6.60 2.43 -7.56
C ARG A 190 -7.98 1.76 -7.57
N PRO A 191 -8.42 1.18 -6.45
CA PRO A 191 -9.78 0.70 -6.29
C PRO A 191 -10.82 1.81 -6.58
N ARG A 192 -11.96 1.42 -7.16
CA ARG A 192 -13.07 2.31 -7.50
C ARG A 192 -14.31 2.06 -6.62
N GLU A 193 -14.09 1.53 -5.42
CA GLU A 193 -15.13 1.23 -4.47
C GLU A 193 -15.08 2.20 -3.28
N ALA A 194 -16.25 2.69 -2.86
CA ALA A 194 -16.37 3.54 -1.68
C ALA A 194 -16.46 2.68 -0.42
N PHE A 195 -15.70 3.02 0.62
CA PHE A 195 -15.73 2.35 1.92
C PHE A 195 -16.83 2.91 2.82
N THR A 196 -17.09 4.21 2.70
CA THR A 196 -18.13 4.94 3.46
C THR A 196 -18.78 5.98 2.54
N ARG A 197 -19.83 6.62 3.02
CA ARG A 197 -20.42 7.78 2.35
C ARG A 197 -19.50 9.00 2.26
N TYR A 198 -18.42 9.02 3.04
CA TYR A 198 -17.43 10.11 3.06
C TYR A 198 -16.20 9.82 2.19
N THR A 199 -16.13 8.62 1.62
CA THR A 199 -15.00 8.22 0.78
C THR A 199 -14.84 9.15 -0.42
N LEU A 200 -13.68 9.77 -0.56
CA LEU A 200 -13.38 10.66 -1.66
C LEU A 200 -13.07 9.84 -2.93
N MET A 201 -13.98 9.82 -3.90
CA MET A 201 -13.90 8.94 -5.07
C MET A 201 -13.41 9.63 -6.35
N GLU A 202 -13.73 10.93 -6.51
CA GLU A 202 -13.39 11.70 -7.70
C GLU A 202 -11.90 11.93 -7.84
N ASP A 203 -11.32 11.61 -9.01
CA ASP A 203 -9.87 11.72 -9.26
C ASP A 203 -9.36 13.15 -9.03
N GLY A 204 -10.08 14.15 -9.51
CA GLY A 204 -9.72 15.55 -9.33
C GLY A 204 -9.71 15.98 -7.87
N ALA A 205 -10.69 15.55 -7.07
CA ALA A 205 -10.78 15.85 -5.65
C ALA A 205 -9.67 15.13 -4.86
N LEU A 206 -9.33 13.88 -5.20
CA LEU A 206 -8.21 13.15 -4.60
C LEU A 206 -6.86 13.85 -4.89
N LEU A 207 -6.62 14.24 -6.14
CA LEU A 207 -5.40 14.95 -6.52
C LEU A 207 -5.29 16.30 -5.82
N GLN A 208 -6.39 17.04 -5.72
CA GLN A 208 -6.44 18.30 -4.97
C GLN A 208 -6.13 18.09 -3.49
N ALA A 209 -6.72 17.06 -2.87
CA ALA A 209 -6.45 16.73 -1.46
C ALA A 209 -4.98 16.32 -1.24
N ILE A 210 -4.38 15.57 -2.16
CA ILE A 210 -2.95 15.19 -2.11
C ILE A 210 -2.06 16.44 -2.30
N ALA A 211 -2.40 17.34 -3.23
CA ALA A 211 -1.69 18.60 -3.43
C ALA A 211 -1.75 19.49 -2.19
N GLN A 212 -2.89 19.54 -1.51
CA GLN A 212 -3.04 20.25 -0.24
C GLN A 212 -2.12 19.64 0.84
N VAL A 213 -2.07 18.32 0.98
CA VAL A 213 -1.15 17.64 1.90
C VAL A 213 0.30 17.99 1.60
N ARG A 214 0.68 18.02 0.32
CA ARG A 214 2.03 18.41 -0.13
C ARG A 214 2.39 19.83 0.29
N SER A 215 1.46 20.77 0.24
CA SER A 215 1.68 22.16 0.61
C SER A 215 1.68 22.42 2.12
N GLN A 216 0.78 21.77 2.88
CA GLN A 216 0.65 22.00 4.33
C GLN A 216 1.51 21.07 5.20
N GLY A 217 2.02 19.94 4.64
CA GLY A 217 2.92 19.01 5.33
C GLY A 217 2.24 18.01 6.27
N TRP A 218 0.93 17.85 6.22
CA TRP A 218 0.18 16.87 7.00
C TRP A 218 -1.16 16.55 6.32
N ALA A 219 -1.77 15.41 6.68
CA ALA A 219 -3.07 14.98 6.19
C ALA A 219 -4.05 14.79 7.35
N LEU A 220 -5.32 15.10 7.12
CA LEU A 220 -6.44 14.73 7.97
C LEU A 220 -7.42 13.92 7.12
N ILE A 221 -7.83 12.76 7.63
CA ILE A 221 -8.87 11.92 7.06
C ILE A 221 -9.98 11.77 8.08
N ASN A 222 -11.19 12.12 7.68
CA ASN A 222 -12.38 12.05 8.52
C ASN A 222 -13.38 11.07 7.95
N GLN A 223 -13.38 9.85 8.45
CA GLN A 223 -14.34 8.79 8.14
C GLN A 223 -14.34 8.31 6.68
N GLU A 224 -13.28 8.55 5.89
CA GLU A 224 -13.23 8.13 4.49
C GLU A 224 -13.05 6.60 4.33
N LEU A 225 -12.33 5.94 5.24
CA LEU A 225 -12.11 4.49 5.22
C LEU A 225 -13.11 3.74 6.09
N GLU A 226 -13.44 4.29 7.25
CA GLU A 226 -14.31 3.67 8.25
C GLU A 226 -15.10 4.77 8.96
N GLU A 227 -16.43 4.62 9.04
CA GLU A 227 -17.29 5.56 9.79
C GLU A 227 -16.92 5.54 11.28
N GLY A 228 -16.86 6.71 11.86
CA GLY A 228 -16.43 6.87 13.26
C GLY A 228 -14.92 6.99 13.47
N LEU A 229 -14.09 6.82 12.42
CA LEU A 229 -12.64 6.97 12.48
C LEU A 229 -12.19 8.32 11.94
N ILE A 230 -11.41 9.06 12.73
CA ILE A 230 -10.73 10.28 12.28
C ILE A 230 -9.24 10.17 12.58
N SER A 231 -8.37 10.62 11.65
CA SER A 231 -6.93 10.51 11.82
C SER A 231 -6.17 11.65 11.17
N VAL A 232 -5.04 12.01 11.76
CA VAL A 232 -4.06 12.94 11.19
C VAL A 232 -2.72 12.24 11.03
N ALA A 233 -1.95 12.60 9.99
CA ALA A 233 -0.64 12.04 9.74
C ALA A 233 0.36 13.10 9.27
N ALA A 234 1.65 12.83 9.53
CA ALA A 234 2.78 13.66 9.10
C ALA A 234 3.88 12.79 8.45
N PRO A 235 4.63 13.34 7.48
CA PRO A 235 5.70 12.63 6.79
C PRO A 235 6.95 12.48 7.65
N LEU A 236 7.67 11.38 7.42
CA LEU A 236 9.03 11.16 7.90
C LEU A 236 10.00 11.25 6.72
N PHE A 237 11.02 12.09 6.87
CA PHE A 237 11.98 12.38 5.81
C PHE A 237 13.33 11.71 6.07
N ASN A 238 13.94 11.15 5.00
CA ASN A 238 15.32 10.69 5.03
C ASN A 238 16.32 11.85 4.90
N ALA A 239 17.63 11.51 4.87
CA ALA A 239 18.71 12.50 4.70
C ALA A 239 18.65 13.25 3.36
N GLN A 240 18.01 12.69 2.34
CA GLN A 240 17.82 13.29 1.02
C GLN A 240 16.57 14.17 0.94
N GLY A 241 15.81 14.31 2.02
CA GLY A 241 14.55 15.07 2.04
C GLY A 241 13.37 14.33 1.39
N GLN A 242 13.50 13.04 1.12
CA GLN A 242 12.43 12.22 0.55
C GLN A 242 11.52 11.69 1.68
N VAL A 243 10.22 11.62 1.43
CA VAL A 243 9.26 10.97 2.32
C VAL A 243 9.46 9.46 2.25
N VAL A 244 9.86 8.85 3.35
CA VAL A 244 10.14 7.39 3.43
C VAL A 244 9.13 6.64 4.27
N ALA A 245 8.43 7.34 5.14
CA ALA A 245 7.38 6.80 6.00
C ALA A 245 6.43 7.92 6.43
N ALA A 246 5.37 7.55 7.13
CA ALA A 246 4.48 8.51 7.80
C ALA A 246 4.17 8.01 9.21
N ILE A 247 3.92 8.95 10.13
CA ILE A 247 3.33 8.65 11.44
C ILE A 247 1.94 9.27 11.52
N ASN A 248 1.05 8.62 12.25
CA ASN A 248 -0.30 9.11 12.46
C ASN A 248 -0.73 9.05 13.93
N VAL A 249 -1.76 9.83 14.22
CA VAL A 249 -2.59 9.69 15.41
C VAL A 249 -4.03 9.49 14.96
N SER A 250 -4.69 8.49 15.52
CA SER A 250 -6.08 8.15 15.20
C SER A 250 -6.97 8.28 16.43
N GLY A 251 -8.15 8.86 16.23
CA GLY A 251 -9.18 9.05 17.24
C GLY A 251 -10.56 8.63 16.74
N GLN A 252 -11.55 8.73 17.61
CA GLN A 252 -12.95 8.43 17.29
C GLN A 252 -13.69 9.73 16.96
N ALA A 253 -14.36 9.79 15.80
CA ALA A 253 -15.09 10.96 15.32
C ALA A 253 -16.31 11.35 16.20
N ASN A 254 -16.76 10.47 17.09
CA ASN A 254 -17.77 10.76 18.10
C ASN A 254 -17.22 11.45 19.37
N ARG A 255 -15.87 11.53 19.50
CA ARG A 255 -15.19 12.16 20.65
C ARG A 255 -14.40 13.40 20.27
N THR A 256 -14.10 13.57 18.99
CA THR A 256 -13.33 14.69 18.46
C THR A 256 -13.79 15.02 17.04
N ASN A 257 -13.56 16.23 16.61
CA ASN A 257 -13.85 16.69 15.23
C ASN A 257 -12.56 17.12 14.51
N ALA A 258 -12.70 17.55 13.25
CA ALA A 258 -11.56 17.92 12.42
C ALA A 258 -10.79 19.13 12.98
N GLU A 259 -11.50 20.14 13.46
CA GLU A 259 -10.92 21.37 14.04
C GLU A 259 -10.13 21.05 15.31
N GLU A 260 -10.69 20.20 16.17
CA GLU A 260 -10.04 19.78 17.40
C GLU A 260 -8.81 18.90 17.12
N MET A 261 -8.90 17.97 16.16
CA MET A 261 -7.74 17.18 15.72
C MET A 261 -6.64 18.08 15.19
N GLN A 262 -6.98 19.08 14.37
CA GLN A 262 -6.02 20.03 13.84
C GLN A 262 -5.37 20.88 14.93
N ALA A 263 -6.15 21.42 15.83
CA ALA A 263 -5.64 22.33 16.86
C ALA A 263 -4.80 21.61 17.93
N ARG A 264 -5.23 20.42 18.36
CA ARG A 264 -4.65 19.71 19.51
C ARG A 264 -3.59 18.67 19.11
N ILE A 265 -3.80 17.96 17.99
CA ILE A 265 -2.99 16.80 17.63
C ILE A 265 -1.92 17.13 16.59
N VAL A 266 -2.25 17.95 15.57
CA VAL A 266 -1.28 18.25 14.49
C VAL A 266 0.02 18.90 15.01
N PRO A 267 0.02 19.89 15.93
CA PRO A 267 1.28 20.49 16.39
C PRO A 267 2.23 19.51 17.09
N PRO A 268 1.81 18.67 18.06
CA PRO A 268 2.71 17.68 18.65
C PRO A 268 3.10 16.58 17.66
N LEU A 269 2.21 16.16 16.75
CA LEU A 269 2.53 15.19 15.70
C LEU A 269 3.65 15.70 14.78
N LEU A 270 3.59 16.94 14.32
CA LEU A 270 4.63 17.54 13.47
C LEU A 270 5.97 17.64 14.19
N ARG A 271 5.99 18.00 15.49
CA ARG A 271 7.23 18.01 16.29
C ARG A 271 7.83 16.61 16.40
N THR A 272 7.01 15.61 16.65
CA THR A 272 7.45 14.19 16.71
C THR A 272 7.99 13.74 15.36
N ALA A 273 7.29 14.02 14.26
CA ALA A 273 7.73 13.69 12.90
C ALA A 273 9.07 14.35 12.56
N GLN A 274 9.26 15.60 12.95
CA GLN A 274 10.53 16.32 12.78
C GLN A 274 11.66 15.67 13.60
N GLY A 275 11.41 15.32 14.87
CA GLY A 275 12.37 14.63 15.73
C GLY A 275 12.81 13.29 15.15
N VAL A 276 11.87 12.45 14.70
CA VAL A 276 12.18 11.18 14.05
C VAL A 276 12.97 11.39 12.75
N SER A 277 12.59 12.38 11.93
CA SER A 277 13.32 12.70 10.69
C SER A 277 14.75 13.16 10.95
N GLN A 278 15.01 13.88 12.04
CA GLN A 278 16.36 14.26 12.45
C GLN A 278 17.21 13.04 12.83
N LEU A 279 16.64 12.09 13.60
CA LEU A 279 17.31 10.84 13.94
C LEU A 279 17.66 10.03 12.69
N LEU A 280 16.76 9.99 11.69
CA LEU A 280 17.00 9.32 10.40
C LEU A 280 18.18 9.92 9.62
N ARG A 281 18.36 11.23 9.69
CA ARG A 281 19.48 11.92 9.03
C ARG A 281 20.83 11.60 9.67
N THR A 282 20.84 11.34 10.98
CA THR A 282 22.05 11.08 11.76
C THR A 282 22.43 9.60 11.85
N ALA A 283 21.47 8.68 11.81
CA ALA A 283 21.70 7.24 11.96
C ALA A 283 22.41 6.55 10.77
N ARG A 284 22.63 7.24 9.66
CA ARG A 284 23.31 6.73 8.43
C ARG A 284 24.76 7.19 8.28
N ARG A 285 25.45 7.48 9.38
CA ARG A 285 26.91 7.71 9.37
C ARG A 285 27.66 6.50 9.92
#